data_7508693f06c053fac6cb29f1287e044e
#
_entry.id   7508693f06c053fac6cb29f1287e044e
#
_cell.length_a   1.000
_cell.length_b   1.000
_cell.length_c   1.000
_cell.angle_alpha   90.00
_cell.angle_beta   90.00
_cell.angle_gamma   90.00
#
_symmetry.space_group_name_H-M   'P 1'
#
loop_
_entity.id
_entity.type
_entity.pdbx_description
1 polymer ?
#
loop_
_entity_poly.entity_id
_entity_poly.type
_entity_poly.pdbx_seq_one_letter_code
_entity_poly.pdbx_strand_id
1 'polypeptide(L)'
;ILSVILLLFAGFFVAACDDEETVVVPDNWITVSTDPMTIGYEGGSLTCDYTLAKGLDASVVYIINHESWCLGYIKDSKIMIDVDLSENINGRTAKMSLIYDESHQVELVVEQGKAPTVLVESIDKSAMPESININETLDLNTVVKVLPTNASYQNLAFTLAEGSEAFVELSESGVVKGVAAGEAKINVAAVDESGVTDVITLNIIGNIRLNRDSWTVSTSITYKNGNNYVTDGTTGNPEHLFDNKTTTYLSLVKPGKSYGSDYTAAGINEPLYFVVDMGAEQTFNYFTWMHRSTNGYNYLRAWGISMYGSNDGKNFIEIKSDIDIPYENNTDEIVIAIPESTYRYVKVQFVKWSDLVTGSTSGGTLQVAEFGLGREL
;
A
#
# COMPACT_ATOMS: atom_id res chain seq x y z
N ILE A 1 -3.62 38.10 25.25
CA ILE A 1 -3.59 39.37 26.03
C ILE A 1 -5.06 39.76 26.22
N LEU A 2 -5.63 39.43 27.36
CA LEU A 2 -6.97 39.84 27.76
C LEU A 2 -6.85 40.59 29.07
N SER A 3 -7.12 41.87 29.00
CA SER A 3 -7.09 42.77 30.17
C SER A 3 -8.36 42.56 31.00
N VAL A 4 -8.17 42.22 32.25
CA VAL A 4 -9.23 42.23 33.28
C VAL A 4 -9.37 43.66 33.79
N ILE A 5 -10.53 44.26 33.61
CA ILE A 5 -10.90 45.53 34.24
C ILE A 5 -11.64 45.19 35.53
N LEU A 6 -10.96 45.45 36.64
CA LEU A 6 -11.50 45.40 38.00
C LEU A 6 -12.20 46.74 38.28
N LEU A 7 -13.54 46.73 38.34
CA LEU A 7 -14.30 47.88 38.82
C LEU A 7 -14.64 47.70 40.30
N LEU A 8 -13.94 48.43 41.13
CA LEU A 8 -14.32 48.64 42.55
C LEU A 8 -15.52 49.62 42.63
N PHE A 9 -16.66 49.11 43.13
CA PHE A 9 -17.71 49.99 43.64
C PHE A 9 -17.70 49.98 45.17
N ALA A 10 -17.34 51.10 45.73
CA ALA A 10 -17.43 51.32 47.16
C ALA A 10 -18.83 51.83 47.53
N GLY A 11 -19.41 51.15 48.43
CA GLY A 11 -20.22 51.52 49.53
C GLY A 11 -21.43 52.41 49.36
N PHE A 12 -22.55 51.92 49.82
CA PHE A 12 -23.35 52.62 50.79
C PHE A 12 -24.18 51.58 51.56
N PHE A 13 -23.83 51.37 52.81
CA PHE A 13 -24.65 50.64 53.73
C PHE A 13 -25.93 51.47 54.02
N VAL A 14 -27.09 51.00 53.58
CA VAL A 14 -28.36 51.35 54.21
C VAL A 14 -28.80 50.03 54.90
N ALA A 15 -28.73 50.01 56.19
CA ALA A 15 -29.34 48.96 57.00
C ALA A 15 -30.86 49.13 56.92
N ALA A 16 -31.52 48.35 56.06
CA ALA A 16 -32.91 48.01 56.22
C ALA A 16 -32.92 46.61 56.84
N CYS A 17 -33.30 46.47 58.04
CA CYS A 17 -33.75 45.23 58.66
C CYS A 17 -35.09 44.90 57.96
N ASP A 18 -35.04 44.10 56.89
CA ASP A 18 -36.12 43.20 56.58
C ASP A 18 -35.69 41.85 57.15
N ASP A 19 -36.52 41.35 58.10
CA ASP A 19 -36.47 39.95 58.55
C ASP A 19 -36.87 39.08 57.33
N GLU A 20 -35.90 38.81 56.43
CA GLU A 20 -36.03 37.69 55.49
C GLU A 20 -36.04 36.44 56.40
N GLU A 21 -37.24 35.86 56.61
CA GLU A 21 -37.31 34.47 57.11
C GLU A 21 -36.42 33.63 56.19
N THR A 22 -35.21 33.27 56.68
CA THR A 22 -34.36 32.32 55.97
C THR A 22 -35.09 31.01 55.96
N VAL A 23 -35.65 30.64 54.79
CA VAL A 23 -36.33 29.36 54.58
C VAL A 23 -35.24 28.28 54.77
N VAL A 24 -35.32 27.57 55.92
CA VAL A 24 -34.45 26.43 56.18
C VAL A 24 -34.94 25.28 55.34
N VAL A 25 -34.13 24.90 54.32
CA VAL A 25 -34.44 23.74 53.47
C VAL A 25 -34.12 22.47 54.25
N PRO A 26 -35.10 21.58 54.49
CA PRO A 26 -34.88 20.35 55.22
C PRO A 26 -34.18 19.27 54.40
N ASP A 27 -33.48 18.33 55.04
CA ASP A 27 -32.80 17.21 54.39
C ASP A 27 -33.71 16.41 53.45
N ASN A 28 -35.01 16.29 53.79
CA ASN A 28 -36.06 15.67 52.99
C ASN A 28 -36.84 16.70 52.13
N TRP A 29 -36.10 17.63 51.54
CA TRP A 29 -36.64 18.76 50.77
C TRP A 29 -37.49 18.34 49.58
N ILE A 30 -37.25 17.14 49.03
CA ILE A 30 -37.95 16.58 47.87
C ILE A 30 -38.27 15.08 48.09
N THR A 31 -39.40 14.68 47.59
CA THR A 31 -39.77 13.27 47.40
C THR A 31 -39.84 13.02 45.90
N VAL A 32 -38.94 12.18 45.37
CA VAL A 32 -38.86 11.77 43.98
C VAL A 32 -38.30 10.33 43.95
N SER A 33 -38.72 9.52 42.99
CA SER A 33 -38.07 8.22 42.80
C SER A 33 -36.65 8.40 42.24
N THR A 34 -35.70 7.76 42.92
CA THR A 34 -34.30 7.69 42.48
C THR A 34 -33.96 6.35 41.80
N ASP A 35 -34.95 5.45 41.68
CA ASP A 35 -34.78 4.23 40.89
C ASP A 35 -34.54 4.59 39.43
N PRO A 36 -33.60 3.87 38.74
CA PRO A 36 -33.34 4.14 37.32
C PRO A 36 -34.63 4.00 36.49
N MET A 37 -34.93 5.02 35.72
CA MET A 37 -36.01 5.00 34.73
C MET A 37 -35.53 4.30 33.47
N THR A 38 -36.33 3.38 32.94
CA THR A 38 -35.93 2.63 31.72
C THR A 38 -36.75 3.01 30.51
N ILE A 39 -36.12 3.04 29.35
CA ILE A 39 -36.77 3.30 28.06
C ILE A 39 -36.16 2.42 26.98
N GLY A 40 -36.90 2.07 25.95
CA GLY A 40 -36.39 1.34 24.78
C GLY A 40 -35.36 2.14 23.97
N TYR A 41 -34.68 1.47 23.04
CA TYR A 41 -33.70 2.11 22.20
C TYR A 41 -34.31 3.19 21.27
N GLU A 42 -35.60 3.06 20.96
CA GLU A 42 -36.33 4.02 20.12
C GLU A 42 -36.42 5.42 20.76
N GLY A 43 -36.16 5.51 22.08
CA GLY A 43 -36.32 6.74 22.82
C GLY A 43 -37.78 7.11 23.05
N GLY A 44 -38.05 8.41 23.22
CA GLY A 44 -39.37 8.95 23.51
C GLY A 44 -39.36 9.80 24.77
N SER A 45 -40.55 9.94 25.44
CA SER A 45 -40.67 10.79 26.61
C SER A 45 -41.02 9.95 27.85
N LEU A 46 -40.32 10.23 28.94
CA LEU A 46 -40.62 9.70 30.29
C LEU A 46 -41.18 10.85 31.17
N THR A 47 -41.90 10.49 32.21
CA THR A 47 -42.36 11.43 33.23
C THR A 47 -42.07 10.90 34.62
N CYS A 48 -41.63 11.79 35.50
CA CYS A 48 -41.42 11.47 36.90
C CYS A 48 -42.12 12.51 37.79
N ASP A 49 -42.93 12.05 38.73
CA ASP A 49 -43.59 12.94 39.70
C ASP A 49 -42.58 13.27 40.83
N TYR A 50 -42.66 14.49 41.31
CA TYR A 50 -41.93 14.92 42.50
C TYR A 50 -42.82 15.75 43.41
N THR A 51 -42.47 15.82 44.69
CA THR A 51 -43.15 16.65 45.66
C THR A 51 -42.14 17.33 46.55
N LEU A 52 -42.23 18.65 46.69
CA LEU A 52 -41.38 19.42 47.60
C LEU A 52 -41.95 19.41 49.01
N ALA A 53 -41.05 19.54 50.01
CA ALA A 53 -41.45 19.76 51.37
C ALA A 53 -42.27 21.04 51.51
N LYS A 54 -43.19 21.09 52.47
CA LYS A 54 -44.09 22.19 52.67
C LYS A 54 -43.37 23.52 52.89
N GLY A 55 -43.74 24.52 52.13
CA GLY A 55 -43.21 25.89 52.25
C GLY A 55 -42.02 26.19 51.33
N LEU A 56 -41.52 25.19 50.57
CA LEU A 56 -40.49 25.42 49.55
C LEU A 56 -41.08 25.97 48.24
N ASP A 57 -40.31 26.81 47.56
CA ASP A 57 -40.71 27.43 46.29
C ASP A 57 -40.32 26.49 45.11
N ALA A 58 -41.32 26.01 44.41
CA ALA A 58 -41.11 25.16 43.22
C ALA A 58 -40.45 25.89 42.06
N SER A 59 -40.50 27.23 41.99
CA SER A 59 -39.95 28.00 40.87
C SER A 59 -38.43 28.04 40.85
N VAL A 60 -37.77 27.73 41.95
CA VAL A 60 -36.29 27.70 42.03
C VAL A 60 -35.70 26.32 41.68
N VAL A 61 -36.56 25.30 41.55
CA VAL A 61 -36.09 23.95 41.17
C VAL A 61 -35.75 23.91 39.69
N TYR A 62 -34.56 23.40 39.37
CA TYR A 62 -34.11 23.23 37.99
C TYR A 62 -33.38 21.92 37.81
N ILE A 63 -33.15 21.53 36.53
CA ILE A 63 -32.45 20.30 36.17
C ILE A 63 -31.17 20.64 35.38
N ILE A 64 -30.06 20.04 35.79
CA ILE A 64 -28.82 20.00 34.99
C ILE A 64 -28.76 18.67 34.28
N ASN A 65 -28.76 18.74 32.94
CA ASN A 65 -28.58 17.59 32.09
C ASN A 65 -27.09 17.36 31.83
N HIS A 66 -26.61 16.13 32.01
CA HIS A 66 -25.20 15.78 31.81
C HIS A 66 -24.95 15.19 30.39
N GLU A 67 -26.03 14.73 29.73
CA GLU A 67 -25.99 14.13 28.40
C GLU A 67 -26.95 14.86 27.44
N SER A 68 -26.47 15.14 26.23
CA SER A 68 -27.24 15.90 25.22
C SER A 68 -28.39 15.10 24.60
N TRP A 69 -28.35 13.79 24.70
CA TRP A 69 -29.38 12.88 24.16
C TRP A 69 -30.49 12.55 25.12
N CYS A 70 -30.44 13.03 26.36
CA CYS A 70 -31.41 12.78 27.40
C CYS A 70 -31.65 14.09 28.17
N LEU A 71 -32.74 14.77 27.87
CA LEU A 71 -33.02 16.11 28.35
C LEU A 71 -34.19 16.13 29.30
N GLY A 72 -33.90 16.35 30.61
CA GLY A 72 -34.91 16.59 31.64
C GLY A 72 -35.27 18.06 31.75
N TYR A 73 -36.54 18.34 31.98
CA TYR A 73 -37.07 19.67 32.27
C TYR A 73 -38.33 19.60 33.12
N ILE A 74 -38.66 20.68 33.79
CA ILE A 74 -39.87 20.73 34.65
C ILE A 74 -41.00 21.36 33.89
N LYS A 75 -42.14 20.69 33.85
CA LYS A 75 -43.37 21.18 33.26
C LYS A 75 -44.60 20.69 34.06
N ASP A 76 -45.54 21.58 34.36
CA ASP A 76 -46.80 21.25 35.05
C ASP A 76 -46.56 20.46 36.39
N SER A 77 -45.57 20.87 37.18
CA SER A 77 -45.12 20.21 38.42
C SER A 77 -44.73 18.75 38.25
N LYS A 78 -44.22 18.37 37.10
CA LYS A 78 -43.64 17.08 36.77
C LYS A 78 -42.28 17.24 36.16
N ILE A 79 -41.44 16.24 36.31
CA ILE A 79 -40.21 16.10 35.54
C ILE A 79 -40.55 15.38 34.23
N MET A 80 -40.32 16.07 33.12
CA MET A 80 -40.41 15.55 31.76
C MET A 80 -38.99 15.19 31.31
N ILE A 81 -38.82 14.06 30.65
CA ILE A 81 -37.49 13.64 30.14
C ILE A 81 -37.69 13.17 28.72
N ASP A 82 -37.07 13.86 27.78
CA ASP A 82 -37.03 13.49 26.37
C ASP A 82 -35.73 12.77 26.07
N VAL A 83 -35.83 11.59 25.44
CA VAL A 83 -34.71 10.70 25.17
C VAL A 83 -34.66 10.44 23.67
N ASP A 84 -33.54 10.72 23.07
CA ASP A 84 -33.31 10.50 21.63
C ASP A 84 -33.22 9.00 21.32
N LEU A 85 -33.52 8.64 20.05
CA LEU A 85 -33.25 7.31 19.49
C LEU A 85 -31.77 6.95 19.66
N SER A 86 -31.50 5.70 19.97
CA SER A 86 -30.12 5.16 20.13
C SER A 86 -29.84 4.05 19.15
N GLU A 87 -28.69 4.13 18.49
CA GLU A 87 -28.11 3.02 17.70
C GLU A 87 -27.10 2.20 18.51
N ASN A 88 -26.95 2.47 19.81
CA ASN A 88 -26.00 1.80 20.67
C ASN A 88 -26.47 0.39 21.03
N ILE A 89 -25.78 -0.62 20.51
CA ILE A 89 -26.07 -2.04 20.73
C ILE A 89 -25.80 -2.51 22.19
N ASN A 90 -25.10 -1.72 23.00
CA ASN A 90 -24.83 -2.03 24.41
C ASN A 90 -25.80 -1.33 25.36
N GLY A 91 -26.68 -0.46 24.82
CA GLY A 91 -27.47 0.46 25.64
C GLY A 91 -26.61 1.63 26.17
N ARG A 92 -27.25 2.58 26.85
CA ARG A 92 -26.54 3.73 27.45
C ARG A 92 -27.30 4.25 28.66
N THR A 93 -26.59 4.97 29.52
CA THR A 93 -27.13 5.54 30.75
C THR A 93 -26.88 7.03 30.77
N ALA A 94 -27.89 7.81 31.11
CA ALA A 94 -27.79 9.24 31.36
C ALA A 94 -28.02 9.53 32.82
N LYS A 95 -27.39 10.59 33.31
CA LYS A 95 -27.58 11.17 34.63
C LYS A 95 -28.07 12.60 34.46
N MET A 96 -28.89 13.02 35.38
CA MET A 96 -29.30 14.42 35.49
C MET A 96 -29.42 14.78 36.96
N SER A 97 -29.14 16.04 37.33
CA SER A 97 -29.22 16.54 38.69
C SER A 97 -30.43 17.44 38.82
N LEU A 98 -31.34 17.07 39.69
CA LEU A 98 -32.45 17.93 40.11
C LEU A 98 -31.96 18.76 41.28
N ILE A 99 -32.04 20.09 41.19
CA ILE A 99 -31.37 21.00 42.13
C ILE A 99 -32.40 21.99 42.69
N TYR A 100 -32.35 22.21 43.99
CA TYR A 100 -33.02 23.31 44.65
C TYR A 100 -32.05 24.44 44.99
N ASP A 101 -30.90 24.11 45.57
CA ASP A 101 -29.76 25.02 45.84
C ASP A 101 -28.44 24.21 45.79
N GLU A 102 -27.31 24.86 46.10
CA GLU A 102 -25.97 24.24 46.04
C GLU A 102 -25.82 23.01 46.93
N SER A 103 -26.60 22.91 48.02
CA SER A 103 -26.50 21.85 49.01
C SER A 103 -27.59 20.80 48.88
N HIS A 104 -28.66 21.09 48.13
CA HIS A 104 -29.85 20.25 47.99
C HIS A 104 -30.05 19.81 46.53
N GLN A 105 -29.50 18.64 46.22
CA GLN A 105 -29.56 18.04 44.92
C GLN A 105 -29.87 16.53 44.97
N VAL A 106 -30.53 16.02 43.97
CA VAL A 106 -30.84 14.60 43.78
C VAL A 106 -30.44 14.19 42.35
N GLU A 107 -29.72 13.08 42.23
CA GLU A 107 -29.38 12.47 40.96
C GLU A 107 -30.53 11.60 40.46
N LEU A 108 -30.96 11.80 39.21
CA LEU A 108 -31.89 10.93 38.49
C LEU A 108 -31.11 10.20 37.39
N VAL A 109 -31.46 8.94 37.18
CA VAL A 109 -30.80 8.05 36.24
C VAL A 109 -31.81 7.56 35.20
N VAL A 110 -31.41 7.60 33.92
CA VAL A 110 -32.15 7.01 32.80
C VAL A 110 -31.32 5.96 32.13
N GLU A 111 -31.81 4.75 32.03
CA GLU A 111 -31.20 3.64 31.30
C GLU A 111 -31.95 3.41 29.98
N GLN A 112 -31.25 3.58 28.86
CA GLN A 112 -31.80 3.31 27.55
C GLN A 112 -31.38 1.92 27.07
N GLY A 113 -32.34 1.15 26.59
CA GLY A 113 -32.17 -0.20 26.10
C GLY A 113 -31.23 -0.28 24.87
N LYS A 114 -30.78 -1.50 24.61
CA LYS A 114 -29.90 -1.81 23.46
C LYS A 114 -30.65 -1.71 22.16
N ALA A 115 -30.01 -1.09 21.14
CA ALA A 115 -30.47 -1.18 19.77
C ALA A 115 -30.32 -2.64 19.24
N PRO A 116 -31.13 -3.04 18.24
CA PRO A 116 -30.96 -4.31 17.57
C PRO A 116 -29.60 -4.39 16.88
N THR A 117 -28.95 -5.57 16.95
CA THR A 117 -27.72 -5.84 16.20
C THR A 117 -28.05 -6.03 14.73
N VAL A 118 -27.43 -5.25 13.87
CA VAL A 118 -27.45 -5.42 12.41
C VAL A 118 -26.23 -6.25 12.02
N LEU A 119 -26.45 -7.47 11.54
CA LEU A 119 -25.37 -8.38 11.15
C LEU A 119 -24.84 -8.02 9.75
N VAL A 120 -23.61 -8.44 9.47
CA VAL A 120 -23.01 -8.39 8.14
C VAL A 120 -23.73 -9.37 7.22
N GLU A 121 -24.09 -8.93 6.03
CA GLU A 121 -24.72 -9.74 4.97
C GLU A 121 -23.75 -10.13 3.86
N SER A 122 -22.78 -9.26 3.57
CA SER A 122 -21.76 -9.50 2.54
C SER A 122 -20.52 -8.63 2.75
N ILE A 123 -19.45 -8.98 2.02
CA ILE A 123 -18.19 -8.25 2.00
C ILE A 123 -18.04 -7.61 0.63
N ASP A 124 -17.86 -6.29 0.61
CA ASP A 124 -17.60 -5.50 -0.60
C ASP A 124 -16.08 -5.37 -0.84
N LYS A 125 -15.65 -5.86 -2.00
CA LYS A 125 -14.26 -5.83 -2.49
C LYS A 125 -14.10 -4.95 -3.72
N SER A 126 -15.10 -4.15 -4.08
CA SER A 126 -15.13 -3.37 -5.32
C SER A 126 -14.01 -2.32 -5.43
N ALA A 127 -13.46 -1.88 -4.30
CA ALA A 127 -12.35 -0.95 -4.25
C ALA A 127 -10.96 -1.62 -4.22
N MET A 128 -10.89 -2.97 -4.31
CA MET A 128 -9.62 -3.69 -4.36
C MET A 128 -8.90 -3.40 -5.68
N PRO A 129 -7.59 -3.10 -5.65
CA PRO A 129 -6.78 -3.08 -6.87
C PRO A 129 -6.63 -4.50 -7.43
N GLU A 130 -6.46 -4.63 -8.74
CA GLU A 130 -6.19 -5.92 -9.39
C GLU A 130 -4.80 -6.46 -9.03
N SER A 131 -3.85 -5.57 -8.74
CA SER A 131 -2.47 -5.92 -8.41
C SER A 131 -1.79 -4.87 -7.52
N ILE A 132 -0.71 -5.29 -6.84
CA ILE A 132 0.26 -4.42 -6.19
C ILE A 132 1.68 -4.82 -6.60
N ASN A 133 2.65 -3.91 -6.49
CA ASN A 133 4.04 -4.20 -6.79
C ASN A 133 4.74 -4.92 -5.62
N ILE A 134 5.84 -5.62 -5.92
CA ILE A 134 6.77 -6.09 -4.88
C ILE A 134 7.24 -4.90 -4.04
N ASN A 135 7.26 -5.04 -2.72
CA ASN A 135 7.52 -4.04 -1.70
C ASN A 135 6.44 -2.96 -1.51
N GLU A 136 5.38 -2.96 -2.30
CA GLU A 136 4.22 -2.11 -2.07
C GLU A 136 3.36 -2.66 -0.93
N THR A 137 2.70 -1.77 -0.19
CA THR A 137 1.80 -2.12 0.90
C THR A 137 0.38 -1.65 0.61
N LEU A 138 -0.61 -2.45 0.98
CA LEU A 138 -2.04 -2.15 0.86
C LEU A 138 -2.72 -2.45 2.19
N ASP A 139 -3.39 -1.45 2.76
CA ASP A 139 -4.25 -1.65 3.93
C ASP A 139 -5.63 -2.13 3.47
N LEU A 140 -5.92 -3.40 3.72
CA LEU A 140 -7.17 -4.05 3.32
C LEU A 140 -8.39 -3.41 3.98
N ASN A 141 -8.27 -2.84 5.19
CA ASN A 141 -9.37 -2.16 5.86
C ASN A 141 -9.83 -0.89 5.12
N THR A 142 -9.00 -0.34 4.24
CA THR A 142 -9.37 0.83 3.44
C THR A 142 -10.19 0.47 2.21
N VAL A 143 -9.97 -0.71 1.64
CA VAL A 143 -10.50 -1.14 0.33
C VAL A 143 -11.53 -2.28 0.40
N VAL A 144 -11.62 -2.96 1.56
CA VAL A 144 -12.61 -4.02 1.82
C VAL A 144 -13.58 -3.54 2.89
N LYS A 145 -14.88 -3.64 2.64
CA LYS A 145 -15.92 -3.12 3.53
C LYS A 145 -16.98 -4.17 3.77
N VAL A 146 -17.70 -4.03 4.86
CA VAL A 146 -18.89 -4.86 5.14
C VAL A 146 -20.15 -4.18 4.60
N LEU A 147 -21.13 -4.98 4.24
CA LEU A 147 -22.49 -4.56 3.91
C LEU A 147 -23.50 -5.31 4.77
N PRO A 148 -24.60 -4.64 5.18
CA PRO A 148 -24.92 -3.25 4.92
C PRO A 148 -24.00 -2.28 5.68
N THR A 149 -23.89 -1.04 5.21
CA THR A 149 -22.98 -0.02 5.79
C THR A 149 -23.30 0.36 7.25
N ASN A 150 -24.52 0.06 7.70
CA ASN A 150 -24.96 0.23 9.09
C ASN A 150 -24.85 -1.05 9.91
N ALA A 151 -24.10 -2.08 9.46
CA ALA A 151 -23.80 -3.25 10.26
C ALA A 151 -23.16 -2.83 11.60
N SER A 152 -23.56 -3.46 12.69
CA SER A 152 -23.15 -3.08 14.04
C SER A 152 -21.66 -3.31 14.30
N TYR A 153 -21.06 -4.23 13.57
CA TYR A 153 -19.62 -4.53 13.61
C TYR A 153 -19.02 -4.35 12.22
N GLN A 154 -18.10 -3.41 12.09
CA GLN A 154 -17.47 -3.03 10.81
C GLN A 154 -16.11 -3.69 10.58
N ASN A 155 -15.59 -4.41 11.59
CA ASN A 155 -14.26 -5.00 11.51
C ASN A 155 -14.28 -6.31 10.73
N LEU A 156 -13.18 -6.56 10.01
CA LEU A 156 -12.91 -7.79 9.29
C LEU A 156 -11.64 -8.45 9.84
N ALA A 157 -11.61 -9.76 9.80
CA ALA A 157 -10.42 -10.57 10.06
C ALA A 157 -9.85 -11.07 8.74
N PHE A 158 -8.52 -10.98 8.57
CA PHE A 158 -7.80 -11.41 7.37
C PHE A 158 -6.79 -12.49 7.73
N THR A 159 -6.72 -13.54 6.91
CA THR A 159 -5.71 -14.60 7.03
C THR A 159 -5.22 -15.03 5.65
N LEU A 160 -3.96 -15.44 5.55
CA LEU A 160 -3.44 -15.98 4.29
C LEU A 160 -4.01 -17.37 4.01
N ALA A 161 -4.37 -17.63 2.76
CA ALA A 161 -4.59 -18.99 2.29
C ALA A 161 -3.25 -19.71 2.13
N GLU A 162 -3.24 -21.03 2.24
CA GLU A 162 -2.04 -21.87 2.10
C GLU A 162 -1.29 -21.58 0.80
N GLY A 163 0.02 -21.36 0.89
CA GLY A 163 0.91 -21.05 -0.22
C GLY A 163 0.98 -19.57 -0.59
N SER A 164 0.11 -18.71 -0.04
CA SER A 164 0.10 -17.27 -0.33
C SER A 164 1.23 -16.53 0.41
N GLU A 165 1.77 -17.10 1.47
CA GLU A 165 2.92 -16.60 2.23
C GLU A 165 4.22 -16.51 1.40
N ALA A 166 4.26 -17.21 0.26
CA ALA A 166 5.37 -17.07 -0.69
C ALA A 166 5.36 -15.72 -1.43
N PHE A 167 4.21 -15.07 -1.54
CA PHE A 167 4.00 -13.88 -2.38
C PHE A 167 3.74 -12.62 -1.58
N VAL A 168 3.20 -12.74 -0.36
CA VAL A 168 2.82 -11.60 0.48
C VAL A 168 3.12 -11.85 1.96
N GLU A 169 3.40 -10.76 2.67
CA GLU A 169 3.32 -10.68 4.13
C GLU A 169 2.01 -10.01 4.52
N LEU A 170 1.30 -10.55 5.50
CA LEU A 170 0.07 -9.98 6.05
C LEU A 170 0.27 -9.69 7.54
N SER A 171 0.05 -8.44 7.94
CA SER A 171 0.10 -8.03 9.35
C SER A 171 -1.21 -8.35 10.08
N GLU A 172 -1.16 -8.42 11.41
CA GLU A 172 -2.35 -8.56 12.26
C GLU A 172 -3.34 -7.39 12.09
N SER A 173 -2.86 -6.22 11.68
CA SER A 173 -3.69 -5.05 11.41
C SER A 173 -4.36 -5.05 10.03
N GLY A 174 -4.17 -6.08 9.21
CA GLY A 174 -4.76 -6.18 7.88
C GLY A 174 -4.00 -5.44 6.78
N VAL A 175 -2.72 -5.11 6.99
CA VAL A 175 -1.86 -4.55 5.94
C VAL A 175 -1.14 -5.69 5.23
N VAL A 176 -1.33 -5.80 3.92
CA VAL A 176 -0.63 -6.74 3.04
C VAL A 176 0.53 -6.05 2.35
N LYS A 177 1.69 -6.74 2.23
CA LYS A 177 2.87 -6.28 1.51
C LYS A 177 3.29 -7.32 0.48
N GLY A 178 3.53 -6.90 -0.76
CA GLY A 178 4.08 -7.77 -1.81
C GLY A 178 5.52 -8.18 -1.52
N VAL A 179 5.82 -9.48 -1.62
CA VAL A 179 7.16 -10.05 -1.36
C VAL A 179 7.77 -10.62 -2.62
N ALA A 180 7.00 -11.39 -3.37
CA ALA A 180 7.40 -11.99 -4.63
C ALA A 180 6.26 -11.96 -5.64
N ALA A 181 6.58 -11.93 -6.93
CA ALA A 181 5.58 -11.94 -8.00
C ALA A 181 4.81 -13.26 -8.03
N GLY A 182 3.49 -13.18 -8.17
CA GLY A 182 2.57 -14.31 -8.19
C GLY A 182 1.18 -13.94 -7.69
N GLU A 183 0.30 -14.94 -7.56
CA GLU A 183 -1.06 -14.78 -7.07
C GLU A 183 -1.13 -15.14 -5.58
N ALA A 184 -1.61 -14.22 -4.74
CA ALA A 184 -1.91 -14.47 -3.34
C ALA A 184 -3.43 -14.53 -3.11
N LYS A 185 -3.86 -15.43 -2.22
CA LYS A 185 -5.23 -15.53 -1.75
C LYS A 185 -5.31 -15.20 -0.27
N ILE A 186 -6.21 -14.30 0.07
CA ILE A 186 -6.42 -13.82 1.44
C ILE A 186 -7.86 -14.11 1.81
N ASN A 187 -8.05 -14.95 2.85
CA ASN A 187 -9.37 -15.19 3.41
C ASN A 187 -9.78 -13.97 4.23
N VAL A 188 -11.02 -13.56 4.09
CA VAL A 188 -11.62 -12.48 4.84
C VAL A 188 -12.89 -12.96 5.53
N ALA A 189 -13.10 -12.59 6.79
CA ALA A 189 -14.25 -12.97 7.58
C ALA A 189 -14.78 -11.77 8.37
N ALA A 190 -16.11 -11.64 8.43
CA ALA A 190 -16.76 -10.75 9.37
C ALA A 190 -16.50 -11.22 10.81
N VAL A 191 -16.29 -10.29 11.75
CA VAL A 191 -16.03 -10.63 13.17
C VAL A 191 -17.28 -10.68 14.01
N ASP A 192 -18.45 -10.41 13.40
CA ASP A 192 -19.75 -10.61 14.03
C ASP A 192 -20.17 -12.09 13.95
N GLU A 193 -21.31 -12.43 14.51
CA GLU A 193 -21.83 -13.81 14.51
C GLU A 193 -22.53 -14.20 13.19
N SER A 194 -22.42 -13.38 12.13
CA SER A 194 -23.04 -13.66 10.82
C SER A 194 -22.45 -14.88 10.11
N GLY A 195 -21.17 -15.18 10.35
CA GLY A 195 -20.43 -16.23 9.65
C GLY A 195 -20.09 -15.89 8.19
N VAL A 196 -20.23 -14.63 7.77
CA VAL A 196 -19.92 -14.19 6.41
C VAL A 196 -18.41 -14.21 6.18
N THR A 197 -17.99 -14.91 5.13
CA THR A 197 -16.61 -15.02 4.70
C THR A 197 -16.51 -14.84 3.19
N ASP A 198 -15.33 -14.44 2.72
CA ASP A 198 -15.00 -14.35 1.28
C ASP A 198 -13.49 -14.55 1.08
N VAL A 199 -13.04 -14.60 -0.18
CA VAL A 199 -11.63 -14.70 -0.56
C VAL A 199 -11.27 -13.55 -1.48
N ILE A 200 -10.15 -12.89 -1.16
CA ILE A 200 -9.52 -11.88 -1.99
C ILE A 200 -8.42 -12.56 -2.80
N THR A 201 -8.42 -12.37 -4.11
CA THR A 201 -7.29 -12.72 -4.98
C THR A 201 -6.55 -11.44 -5.32
N LEU A 202 -5.23 -11.40 -5.03
CA LEU A 202 -4.37 -10.26 -5.26
C LEU A 202 -3.15 -10.69 -6.06
N ASN A 203 -2.92 -10.07 -7.22
CA ASN A 203 -1.73 -10.31 -8.02
C ASN A 203 -0.58 -9.42 -7.54
N ILE A 204 0.57 -10.04 -7.29
CA ILE A 204 1.81 -9.32 -6.98
C ILE A 204 2.62 -9.27 -8.26
N ILE A 205 2.83 -8.05 -8.78
CA ILE A 205 3.58 -7.82 -10.01
C ILE A 205 4.97 -7.32 -9.72
N GLY A 206 5.91 -7.68 -10.58
CA GLY A 206 7.29 -7.22 -10.42
C GLY A 206 8.21 -7.84 -11.45
N ASN A 207 9.39 -7.24 -11.59
CA ASN A 207 10.40 -7.71 -12.51
C ASN A 207 11.18 -8.89 -11.92
N ILE A 208 10.98 -10.07 -12.47
CA ILE A 208 11.79 -11.26 -12.18
C ILE A 208 13.01 -11.23 -13.10
N ARG A 209 14.21 -11.04 -12.53
CA ARG A 209 15.46 -11.23 -13.27
C ARG A 209 15.84 -12.69 -13.28
N LEU A 210 16.14 -13.22 -14.46
CA LEU A 210 16.62 -14.61 -14.55
C LEU A 210 18.03 -14.72 -13.96
N ASN A 211 18.28 -15.82 -13.23
CA ASN A 211 19.61 -16.10 -12.68
C ASN A 211 20.56 -16.45 -13.82
N ARG A 212 21.73 -15.78 -13.87
CA ARG A 212 22.73 -15.88 -14.93
C ARG A 212 23.96 -16.74 -14.57
N ASP A 213 24.01 -17.32 -13.35
CA ASP A 213 25.21 -18.00 -12.83
C ASP A 213 25.67 -19.19 -13.69
N SER A 214 24.74 -19.86 -14.39
CA SER A 214 25.03 -21.01 -15.25
C SER A 214 25.04 -20.68 -16.73
N TRP A 215 24.87 -19.41 -17.11
CA TRP A 215 24.80 -19.03 -18.50
C TRP A 215 26.15 -19.09 -19.19
N THR A 216 26.16 -19.52 -20.43
CA THR A 216 27.35 -19.52 -21.28
C THR A 216 27.11 -18.74 -22.56
N VAL A 217 28.18 -18.23 -23.16
CA VAL A 217 28.09 -17.40 -24.37
C VAL A 217 29.02 -17.94 -25.45
N SER A 218 28.47 -18.07 -26.65
CA SER A 218 29.24 -18.25 -27.88
C SER A 218 29.05 -17.06 -28.82
N THR A 219 29.95 -16.88 -29.78
CA THR A 219 29.88 -15.79 -30.75
C THR A 219 29.92 -16.29 -32.20
N SER A 220 29.49 -15.45 -33.15
CA SER A 220 29.49 -15.77 -34.60
C SER A 220 30.87 -15.79 -35.20
N ILE A 221 31.92 -15.48 -34.46
CA ILE A 221 33.24 -15.18 -34.99
C ILE A 221 34.33 -16.08 -34.43
N THR A 222 35.32 -16.44 -35.27
CA THR A 222 36.57 -17.03 -34.80
C THR A 222 37.71 -16.25 -35.46
N TYR A 223 38.64 -15.74 -34.67
CA TYR A 223 39.78 -14.96 -35.12
C TYR A 223 40.97 -15.85 -35.50
N LYS A 224 42.00 -15.28 -36.14
CA LYS A 224 43.18 -16.01 -36.54
C LYS A 224 43.96 -16.65 -35.39
N ASN A 225 43.90 -16.07 -34.19
CA ASN A 225 44.49 -16.62 -32.97
C ASN A 225 43.66 -17.72 -32.34
N GLY A 226 42.52 -18.07 -32.95
CA GLY A 226 41.60 -19.12 -32.43
C GLY A 226 40.58 -18.62 -31.42
N ASN A 227 40.67 -17.37 -30.98
CA ASN A 227 39.71 -16.78 -30.04
C ASN A 227 38.37 -16.44 -30.73
N ASN A 228 37.30 -16.44 -30.00
CA ASN A 228 35.97 -16.00 -30.44
C ASN A 228 35.59 -14.61 -29.89
N TYR A 229 36.53 -13.88 -29.34
CA TYR A 229 36.39 -12.52 -28.80
C TYR A 229 37.72 -11.77 -28.89
N VAL A 230 37.68 -10.45 -28.71
CA VAL A 230 38.89 -9.60 -28.67
C VAL A 230 39.33 -9.47 -27.21
N THR A 231 40.51 -9.96 -26.90
CA THR A 231 41.13 -9.73 -25.60
C THR A 231 41.68 -8.32 -25.50
N ASP A 232 41.31 -7.57 -24.47
CA ASP A 232 41.79 -6.25 -24.13
C ASP A 232 42.23 -6.23 -22.65
N GLY A 233 43.49 -6.57 -22.41
CA GLY A 233 44.01 -6.76 -21.07
C GLY A 233 43.31 -7.93 -20.37
N THR A 234 42.52 -7.61 -19.31
CA THR A 234 41.74 -8.57 -18.55
C THR A 234 40.26 -8.58 -19.00
N THR A 235 39.90 -7.84 -20.04
CA THR A 235 38.52 -7.69 -20.55
C THR A 235 38.38 -8.29 -21.94
N GLY A 236 37.15 -8.25 -22.49
CA GLY A 236 36.83 -8.75 -23.82
C GLY A 236 36.12 -10.11 -23.82
N ASN A 237 36.23 -10.88 -22.74
CA ASN A 237 35.68 -12.21 -22.58
C ASN A 237 34.15 -12.21 -22.56
N PRO A 238 33.47 -13.17 -23.23
CA PRO A 238 32.01 -13.34 -23.15
C PRO A 238 31.43 -13.48 -21.72
N GLU A 239 32.15 -14.07 -20.81
CA GLU A 239 31.73 -14.23 -19.41
C GLU A 239 31.49 -12.89 -18.68
N HIS A 240 32.12 -11.81 -19.16
CA HIS A 240 31.92 -10.48 -18.61
C HIS A 240 30.50 -9.91 -18.84
N LEU A 241 29.70 -10.53 -19.70
CA LEU A 241 28.28 -10.14 -19.87
C LEU A 241 27.42 -10.41 -18.63
N PHE A 242 27.96 -11.15 -17.64
CA PHE A 242 27.21 -11.62 -16.46
C PHE A 242 27.87 -11.29 -15.12
N ASP A 243 28.94 -10.50 -15.10
CA ASP A 243 29.74 -10.28 -13.87
C ASP A 243 29.28 -9.05 -13.06
N ASN A 244 28.21 -8.38 -13.46
CA ASN A 244 27.64 -7.18 -12.85
C ASN A 244 28.62 -5.99 -12.77
N LYS A 245 29.53 -5.86 -13.76
CA LYS A 245 30.50 -4.77 -13.83
C LYS A 245 30.47 -4.06 -15.17
N THR A 246 30.33 -2.76 -15.16
CA THR A 246 30.39 -1.95 -16.39
C THR A 246 31.79 -1.65 -16.87
N THR A 247 32.83 -2.01 -16.09
CA THR A 247 34.25 -1.87 -16.45
C THR A 247 34.79 -3.04 -17.24
N THR A 248 34.15 -4.18 -17.17
CA THR A 248 34.40 -5.40 -17.97
C THR A 248 33.37 -5.49 -19.09
N TYR A 249 33.65 -6.21 -20.17
CA TYR A 249 32.77 -6.27 -21.34
C TYR A 249 33.15 -7.41 -22.29
N LEU A 250 32.16 -7.87 -23.06
CA LEU A 250 32.40 -8.63 -24.30
C LEU A 250 32.89 -7.66 -25.38
N SER A 251 33.92 -8.07 -26.14
CA SER A 251 34.44 -7.29 -27.28
C SER A 251 34.52 -8.11 -28.54
N LEU A 252 33.91 -7.60 -29.63
CA LEU A 252 33.90 -8.24 -30.95
C LEU A 252 34.34 -7.25 -32.01
N VAL A 253 35.12 -7.68 -33.00
CA VAL A 253 35.48 -6.82 -34.13
C VAL A 253 34.24 -6.56 -35.01
N LYS A 254 34.02 -5.31 -35.36
CA LYS A 254 32.95 -4.92 -36.31
C LYS A 254 33.20 -5.54 -37.69
N PRO A 255 32.13 -5.93 -38.39
CA PRO A 255 32.24 -6.42 -39.76
C PRO A 255 33.06 -5.46 -40.65
N GLY A 256 33.99 -6.01 -41.42
CA GLY A 256 34.86 -5.23 -42.32
C GLY A 256 35.99 -4.43 -41.64
N LYS A 257 36.15 -4.55 -40.31
CA LYS A 257 37.22 -3.88 -39.55
C LYS A 257 38.24 -4.90 -39.04
N SER A 258 39.28 -4.40 -38.38
CA SER A 258 40.31 -5.21 -37.72
C SER A 258 40.72 -4.55 -36.39
N TYR A 259 41.29 -5.36 -35.48
CA TYR A 259 41.85 -4.89 -34.22
C TYR A 259 43.22 -5.55 -34.02
N GLY A 260 44.27 -4.83 -34.46
CA GLY A 260 45.62 -5.38 -34.56
C GLY A 260 45.76 -6.51 -35.61
N SER A 261 46.89 -7.20 -35.61
CA SER A 261 47.18 -8.30 -36.53
C SER A 261 46.45 -9.59 -36.21
N ASP A 262 46.22 -9.85 -34.93
CA ASP A 262 45.74 -11.13 -34.43
C ASP A 262 44.17 -11.25 -34.52
N TYR A 263 43.49 -10.10 -34.56
CA TYR A 263 42.03 -10.00 -34.67
C TYR A 263 41.60 -9.53 -36.07
N THR A 264 42.32 -10.00 -37.08
CA THR A 264 41.88 -9.81 -38.45
C THR A 264 40.92 -10.91 -38.86
N ALA A 265 40.14 -10.61 -39.85
CA ALA A 265 39.00 -11.31 -40.35
C ALA A 265 39.20 -12.69 -40.94
N ALA A 266 39.88 -13.62 -40.30
CA ALA A 266 39.70 -15.02 -40.68
C ALA A 266 38.38 -15.50 -40.07
N GLY A 267 37.28 -15.33 -40.77
CA GLY A 267 35.98 -15.80 -40.32
C GLY A 267 35.10 -14.74 -39.67
N ILE A 268 35.26 -13.45 -39.98
CA ILE A 268 34.19 -12.48 -39.67
C ILE A 268 32.97 -12.88 -40.46
N ASN A 269 32.00 -13.44 -39.77
CA ASN A 269 30.72 -13.75 -40.34
C ASN A 269 29.80 -12.55 -40.18
N GLU A 270 29.14 -12.17 -41.25
CA GLU A 270 27.94 -11.37 -41.16
C GLU A 270 26.75 -12.28 -41.27
N PRO A 271 25.77 -12.12 -40.35
CA PRO A 271 25.64 -11.13 -39.28
C PRO A 271 26.55 -11.41 -38.07
N LEU A 272 27.01 -10.32 -37.41
CA LEU A 272 27.73 -10.40 -36.14
C LEU A 272 26.76 -10.57 -34.97
N TYR A 273 26.97 -11.59 -34.13
CA TYR A 273 26.09 -11.88 -33.00
C TYR A 273 26.81 -12.63 -31.87
N PHE A 274 26.16 -12.66 -30.73
CA PHE A 274 26.45 -13.64 -29.66
C PHE A 274 25.22 -14.47 -29.35
N VAL A 275 25.40 -15.65 -28.82
CA VAL A 275 24.34 -16.55 -28.34
C VAL A 275 24.55 -16.86 -26.90
N VAL A 276 23.52 -16.62 -26.08
CA VAL A 276 23.44 -17.04 -24.69
C VAL A 276 22.77 -18.39 -24.63
N ASP A 277 23.40 -19.38 -23.97
CA ASP A 277 22.78 -20.62 -23.54
C ASP A 277 22.44 -20.50 -22.04
N MET A 278 21.17 -20.51 -21.71
CA MET A 278 20.65 -20.40 -20.34
C MET A 278 20.65 -21.74 -19.58
N GLY A 279 21.07 -22.84 -20.23
CA GLY A 279 21.11 -24.17 -19.65
C GLY A 279 19.77 -24.91 -19.68
N ALA A 280 18.66 -24.17 -19.58
CA ALA A 280 17.28 -24.69 -19.67
C ALA A 280 16.38 -23.66 -20.36
N GLU A 281 15.19 -24.10 -20.76
CA GLU A 281 14.14 -23.20 -21.22
C GLU A 281 13.73 -22.24 -20.11
N GLN A 282 13.66 -20.95 -20.44
CA GLN A 282 13.24 -19.85 -19.54
C GLN A 282 12.22 -18.99 -20.27
N THR A 283 11.23 -18.49 -19.53
CA THR A 283 10.25 -17.52 -20.03
C THR A 283 10.68 -16.11 -19.65
N PHE A 284 10.69 -15.20 -20.63
CA PHE A 284 11.08 -13.81 -20.46
C PHE A 284 10.29 -12.91 -21.40
N ASN A 285 10.11 -11.63 -21.01
CA ASN A 285 9.43 -10.61 -21.83
C ASN A 285 10.16 -9.25 -21.80
N TYR A 286 11.34 -9.18 -21.22
CA TYR A 286 12.26 -8.06 -21.34
C TYR A 286 13.72 -8.52 -21.33
N PHE A 287 14.61 -7.67 -21.79
CA PHE A 287 16.05 -7.83 -21.60
C PHE A 287 16.64 -6.59 -20.94
N THR A 288 17.79 -6.78 -20.28
CA THR A 288 18.60 -5.70 -19.74
C THR A 288 19.91 -5.58 -20.51
N TRP A 289 20.38 -4.35 -20.64
CA TRP A 289 21.59 -4.01 -21.37
C TRP A 289 22.37 -2.94 -20.62
N MET A 290 23.70 -3.11 -20.54
CA MET A 290 24.56 -2.05 -20.03
C MET A 290 25.72 -1.82 -20.99
N HIS A 291 25.99 -0.55 -21.24
CA HIS A 291 27.17 -0.15 -21.99
C HIS A 291 28.39 -0.09 -21.09
N ARG A 292 29.56 -0.28 -21.69
CA ARG A 292 30.83 -0.05 -21.00
C ARG A 292 30.86 1.36 -20.37
N SER A 293 31.36 1.46 -19.13
CA SER A 293 31.33 2.66 -18.27
C SER A 293 32.31 3.78 -18.69
N THR A 294 33.00 3.64 -19.78
CA THR A 294 34.00 4.64 -20.18
C THR A 294 33.35 5.78 -20.99
N ASN A 295 33.45 7.00 -20.51
CA ASN A 295 32.93 8.19 -21.19
C ASN A 295 33.57 8.39 -22.58
N GLY A 296 32.75 8.81 -23.54
CA GLY A 296 33.21 9.18 -24.90
C GLY A 296 33.40 8.03 -25.87
N TYR A 297 33.11 6.79 -25.50
CA TYR A 297 33.23 5.63 -26.37
C TYR A 297 31.94 5.20 -27.08
N ASN A 298 31.08 6.19 -27.45
CA ASN A 298 29.84 5.89 -28.19
C ASN A 298 30.07 5.09 -29.48
N TYR A 299 31.23 5.25 -30.10
CA TYR A 299 31.63 4.52 -31.31
C TYR A 299 31.90 3.02 -31.07
N LEU A 300 32.03 2.56 -29.81
CA LEU A 300 32.16 1.16 -29.46
C LEU A 300 30.81 0.50 -29.10
N ARG A 301 29.74 1.27 -29.06
CA ARG A 301 28.43 0.82 -28.64
C ARG A 301 27.58 0.30 -29.79
N ALA A 302 26.77 -0.71 -29.52
CA ALA A 302 25.68 -1.07 -30.39
C ALA A 302 24.53 -0.06 -30.24
N TRP A 303 23.90 0.33 -31.33
CA TRP A 303 22.76 1.23 -31.40
C TRP A 303 21.46 0.49 -31.74
N GLY A 304 21.59 -0.72 -32.25
CA GLY A 304 20.47 -1.56 -32.60
C GLY A 304 20.83 -3.03 -32.67
N ILE A 305 19.89 -3.86 -32.25
CA ILE A 305 20.01 -5.31 -32.26
C ILE A 305 18.75 -5.96 -32.79
N SER A 306 18.84 -7.23 -33.15
CA SER A 306 17.72 -8.12 -33.35
C SER A 306 17.89 -9.36 -32.46
N MET A 307 16.79 -9.86 -31.89
CA MET A 307 16.81 -11.00 -30.98
C MET A 307 16.08 -12.19 -31.56
N TYR A 308 16.65 -13.37 -31.34
CA TYR A 308 16.10 -14.65 -31.81
C TYR A 308 16.19 -15.68 -30.69
N GLY A 309 15.21 -16.58 -30.61
CA GLY A 309 15.16 -17.67 -29.64
C GLY A 309 15.29 -19.02 -30.31
N SER A 310 15.84 -20.00 -29.58
CA SER A 310 15.95 -21.39 -30.01
C SER A 310 15.94 -22.35 -28.83
N ASN A 311 15.43 -23.57 -29.01
CA ASN A 311 15.51 -24.64 -28.01
C ASN A 311 16.54 -25.72 -28.36
N ASP A 312 17.05 -25.74 -29.60
CA ASP A 312 18.06 -26.69 -30.05
C ASP A 312 19.44 -26.05 -30.34
N GLY A 313 19.55 -24.73 -30.20
CA GLY A 313 20.74 -23.95 -30.47
C GLY A 313 21.14 -23.87 -31.95
N LYS A 314 20.28 -24.28 -32.86
CA LYS A 314 20.53 -24.32 -34.32
C LYS A 314 19.47 -23.58 -35.09
N ASN A 315 18.20 -23.85 -34.83
CA ASN A 315 17.07 -23.21 -35.46
C ASN A 315 16.57 -22.06 -34.65
N PHE A 316 16.88 -20.83 -35.07
CA PHE A 316 16.53 -19.60 -34.37
C PHE A 316 15.30 -18.94 -35.01
N ILE A 317 14.31 -18.64 -34.17
CA ILE A 317 13.07 -17.94 -34.52
C ILE A 317 13.19 -16.49 -34.03
N GLU A 318 12.80 -15.54 -34.87
CA GLU A 318 12.82 -14.13 -34.49
C GLU A 318 11.87 -13.87 -33.33
N ILE A 319 12.39 -13.22 -32.30
CA ILE A 319 11.62 -12.68 -31.17
C ILE A 319 11.22 -11.23 -31.49
N LYS A 320 12.20 -10.41 -31.84
CA LYS A 320 12.01 -9.01 -32.22
C LYS A 320 13.20 -8.50 -33.01
N SER A 321 12.93 -7.84 -34.12
CA SER A 321 13.95 -7.20 -34.95
C SER A 321 14.01 -5.69 -34.74
N ASP A 322 15.09 -5.07 -35.21
CA ASP A 322 15.32 -3.61 -35.23
C ASP A 322 15.07 -2.92 -33.88
N ILE A 323 15.55 -3.52 -32.81
CA ILE A 323 15.45 -2.96 -31.47
C ILE A 323 16.49 -1.87 -31.31
N ASP A 324 16.07 -0.62 -31.13
CA ASP A 324 16.98 0.49 -30.87
C ASP A 324 17.50 0.43 -29.43
N ILE A 325 18.83 0.53 -29.28
CA ILE A 325 19.52 0.59 -27.99
C ILE A 325 19.95 2.03 -27.75
N PRO A 326 19.47 2.72 -26.71
CA PRO A 326 19.98 4.02 -26.31
C PRO A 326 21.50 3.96 -26.07
N TYR A 327 22.28 4.76 -26.81
CA TYR A 327 23.75 4.65 -26.81
C TYR A 327 24.46 5.90 -26.30
N GLU A 328 23.72 6.95 -25.93
CA GLU A 328 24.28 8.19 -25.41
C GLU A 328 25.02 7.96 -24.08
N ASN A 329 25.57 8.99 -23.47
CA ASN A 329 26.45 8.93 -22.29
C ASN A 329 25.77 8.36 -21.04
N ASN A 330 25.12 7.21 -21.19
CA ASN A 330 24.46 6.50 -20.14
C ASN A 330 25.21 5.20 -19.82
N THR A 331 25.52 5.00 -18.55
CA THR A 331 26.07 3.76 -17.98
C THR A 331 25.03 3.02 -17.14
N ASP A 332 23.81 3.57 -17.06
CA ASP A 332 22.71 2.95 -16.35
C ASP A 332 22.21 1.71 -17.08
N GLU A 333 21.55 0.84 -16.36
CA GLU A 333 20.91 -0.31 -16.96
C GLU A 333 19.73 0.11 -17.82
N ILE A 334 19.73 -0.35 -19.05
CA ILE A 334 18.66 -0.16 -20.02
C ILE A 334 17.77 -1.39 -19.95
N VAL A 335 16.46 -1.21 -19.73
CA VAL A 335 15.45 -2.28 -19.73
C VAL A 335 14.57 -2.09 -20.95
N ILE A 336 14.44 -3.12 -21.79
CA ILE A 336 13.65 -3.06 -23.02
C ILE A 336 12.68 -4.25 -23.06
N ALA A 337 11.39 -3.93 -23.19
CA ALA A 337 10.33 -4.92 -23.34
C ALA A 337 10.38 -5.58 -24.73
N ILE A 338 10.17 -6.89 -24.74
CA ILE A 338 10.07 -7.73 -25.94
C ILE A 338 8.83 -8.65 -25.82
N PRO A 339 8.36 -9.26 -26.89
CA PRO A 339 7.31 -10.25 -26.80
C PRO A 339 7.65 -11.39 -25.84
N GLU A 340 6.69 -11.82 -25.02
CA GLU A 340 6.87 -12.97 -24.12
C GLU A 340 7.31 -14.18 -24.94
N SER A 341 8.37 -14.81 -24.50
CA SER A 341 9.05 -15.87 -25.24
C SER A 341 9.62 -16.91 -24.28
N THR A 342 9.62 -18.18 -24.69
CA THR A 342 10.15 -19.30 -23.90
C THR A 342 11.17 -20.06 -24.73
N TYR A 343 12.45 -19.88 -24.39
CA TYR A 343 13.58 -20.49 -25.09
C TYR A 343 14.71 -20.83 -24.11
N ARG A 344 15.59 -21.76 -24.52
CA ARG A 344 16.86 -22.02 -23.85
C ARG A 344 18.00 -21.16 -24.39
N TYR A 345 18.04 -20.94 -25.72
CA TYR A 345 19.10 -20.15 -26.38
C TYR A 345 18.53 -18.82 -26.88
N VAL A 346 19.26 -17.74 -26.62
CA VAL A 346 18.91 -16.41 -27.12
C VAL A 346 20.09 -15.88 -27.93
N LYS A 347 19.85 -15.62 -29.23
CA LYS A 347 20.82 -14.99 -30.13
C LYS A 347 20.54 -13.49 -30.20
N VAL A 348 21.57 -12.68 -29.95
CA VAL A 348 21.58 -11.22 -30.03
C VAL A 348 22.46 -10.82 -31.19
N GLN A 349 21.84 -10.34 -32.25
CA GLN A 349 22.50 -9.93 -33.48
C GLN A 349 22.62 -8.41 -33.51
N PHE A 350 23.82 -7.91 -33.73
CA PHE A 350 24.07 -6.48 -33.92
C PHE A 350 23.62 -6.04 -35.30
N VAL A 351 22.84 -4.97 -35.41
CA VAL A 351 22.28 -4.45 -36.66
C VAL A 351 22.64 -2.98 -36.91
N LYS A 352 22.89 -2.21 -35.84
CA LYS A 352 23.29 -0.77 -35.96
C LYS A 352 24.45 -0.44 -35.02
N TRP A 353 25.42 0.26 -35.49
CA TRP A 353 26.59 0.77 -34.73
C TRP A 353 27.22 1.97 -35.44
N SER A 354 28.14 2.67 -34.76
CA SER A 354 28.93 3.75 -35.40
C SER A 354 30.03 3.18 -36.26
N ASP A 355 30.19 3.74 -37.44
CA ASP A 355 31.34 3.49 -38.32
C ASP A 355 32.59 4.37 -38.00
N LEU A 356 32.45 5.26 -37.02
CA LEU A 356 33.57 6.08 -36.59
C LEU A 356 34.71 5.21 -36.07
N VAL A 357 35.88 5.41 -36.61
CA VAL A 357 37.14 4.82 -36.18
C VAL A 357 38.07 5.97 -35.85
N THR A 358 38.46 6.08 -34.56
CA THR A 358 39.38 7.10 -34.10
C THR A 358 40.75 6.46 -33.86
N GLY A 359 41.73 6.75 -34.72
CA GLY A 359 43.04 6.13 -34.63
C GLY A 359 43.10 4.73 -35.29
N SER A 360 44.27 4.08 -35.21
CA SER A 360 44.55 2.84 -35.92
C SER A 360 43.82 1.60 -35.45
N THR A 361 43.39 1.58 -34.19
CA THR A 361 42.68 0.45 -33.60
C THR A 361 41.40 0.85 -32.87
N SER A 362 41.26 2.11 -32.49
CA SER A 362 40.10 2.63 -31.77
C SER A 362 38.84 2.59 -32.64
N GLY A 363 37.74 2.09 -32.10
CA GLY A 363 36.45 2.03 -32.82
C GLY A 363 36.26 0.82 -33.72
N GLY A 364 37.24 -0.07 -33.83
CA GLY A 364 37.13 -1.30 -34.61
C GLY A 364 36.28 -2.40 -33.99
N THR A 365 35.90 -2.23 -32.73
CA THR A 365 35.13 -3.25 -31.96
C THR A 365 33.75 -2.75 -31.54
N LEU A 366 32.87 -3.70 -31.28
CA LEU A 366 31.62 -3.52 -30.50
C LEU A 366 31.84 -4.09 -29.09
N GLN A 367 31.39 -3.35 -28.09
CA GLN A 367 31.58 -3.71 -26.69
C GLN A 367 30.27 -3.65 -25.93
N VAL A 368 29.98 -4.70 -25.15
CA VAL A 368 28.79 -4.83 -24.32
C VAL A 368 29.24 -5.20 -22.92
N ALA A 369 28.86 -4.42 -21.90
CA ALA A 369 29.26 -4.71 -20.52
C ALA A 369 28.36 -5.78 -19.92
N GLU A 370 27.05 -5.59 -19.94
CA GLU A 370 26.09 -6.51 -19.32
C GLU A 370 24.93 -6.82 -20.23
N PHE A 371 24.46 -8.05 -20.15
CA PHE A 371 23.24 -8.54 -20.77
C PHE A 371 22.45 -9.42 -19.78
N GLY A 372 21.16 -9.23 -19.71
CA GLY A 372 20.28 -10.04 -18.89
C GLY A 372 18.90 -10.21 -19.52
N LEU A 373 18.15 -11.16 -19.02
CA LEU A 373 16.76 -11.41 -19.39
C LEU A 373 15.91 -11.45 -18.13
N GLY A 374 14.64 -11.12 -18.27
CA GLY A 374 13.71 -11.17 -17.17
C GLY A 374 12.26 -11.23 -17.64
N ARG A 375 11.38 -11.42 -16.68
CA ARG A 375 9.94 -11.47 -16.88
C ARG A 375 9.26 -10.45 -15.96
N GLU A 376 8.46 -9.60 -16.54
CA GLU A 376 7.49 -8.76 -15.84
C GLU A 376 6.16 -9.50 -15.82
N LEU A 377 5.63 -9.72 -14.61
CA LEU A 377 4.35 -10.39 -14.37
C LEU A 377 3.26 -9.37 -14.12
#